data_d7a16d8ab8d9cb9ef4a4a8ee78dcd262
#
_entry.id   d7a16d8ab8d9cb9ef4a4a8ee78dcd262
#
_cell.length_a   1.000
_cell.length_b   1.000
_cell.length_c   1.000
_cell.angle_alpha   90.00
_cell.angle_beta   90.00
_cell.angle_gamma   90.00
#
_symmetry.space_group_name_H-M   'P 1'
#
loop_
_entity.id
_entity.type
_entity.pdbx_description
1 polymer ?
#
loop_
_entity_poly.entity_id
_entity_poly.type
_entity_poly.pdbx_seq_one_letter_code
_entity_poly.pdbx_strand_id
1 'polypeptide(L)'
;MTTKTLTVGPKIKTAIPGPNAKRIVAGDDKYISPSYTRSYPLVAKRGRGVVIEDVDGNEFFDFSAGIAVTSTGHCHPEVVAAIQKQAGELIHM
;
A
#
# COMPACT_ATOMS: atom_id res chain seq x y z
N MET A 1 22.96 20.21 -17.69
CA MET A 1 22.27 19.03 -17.15
C MET A 1 21.01 19.47 -16.45
N THR A 2 19.92 19.10 -17.01
CA THR A 2 18.66 19.34 -16.36
C THR A 2 18.62 18.47 -15.10
N THR A 3 18.75 19.10 -13.98
CA THR A 3 18.41 18.42 -12.75
C THR A 3 16.94 18.09 -12.86
N LYS A 4 16.66 16.89 -13.24
CA LYS A 4 15.32 16.38 -13.15
C LYS A 4 14.97 16.43 -11.67
N THR A 5 14.19 17.41 -11.31
CA THR A 5 13.62 17.49 -9.98
C THR A 5 12.82 16.21 -9.81
N LEU A 6 13.38 15.29 -9.07
CA LEU A 6 12.60 14.18 -8.57
C LEU A 6 11.57 14.79 -7.67
N THR A 7 10.40 15.06 -8.21
CA THR A 7 9.25 15.36 -7.39
C THR A 7 8.93 14.10 -6.64
N VAL A 8 9.62 13.94 -5.53
CA VAL A 8 9.27 12.96 -4.53
C VAL A 8 8.15 13.60 -3.75
N GLY A 9 6.96 13.43 -4.20
CA GLY A 9 5.80 13.98 -3.53
C GLY A 9 4.60 13.12 -3.76
N PRO A 10 3.56 13.31 -2.95
CA PRO A 10 2.27 12.72 -3.26
C PRO A 10 1.85 13.14 -4.66
N LYS A 11 1.40 12.18 -5.47
CA LYS A 11 0.89 12.44 -6.82
C LYS A 11 -0.57 12.04 -6.84
N ILE A 12 -1.45 13.00 -6.70
CA ILE A 12 -2.89 12.76 -6.65
C ILE A 12 -3.48 13.03 -8.03
N LYS A 13 -4.06 12.01 -8.63
CA LYS A 13 -4.62 12.03 -9.98
C LYS A 13 -6.14 12.05 -10.00
N THR A 14 -6.78 11.60 -8.94
CA THR A 14 -8.24 11.48 -8.83
C THR A 14 -8.73 12.10 -7.53
N ALA A 15 -10.04 12.23 -7.38
CA ALA A 15 -10.63 12.39 -6.05
C ALA A 15 -10.27 11.18 -5.17
N ILE A 16 -10.23 11.34 -3.87
CA ILE A 16 -9.92 10.28 -2.92
C ILE A 16 -11.18 9.97 -2.11
N PRO A 17 -11.69 8.72 -2.14
CA PRO A 17 -11.25 7.60 -2.96
C PRO A 17 -11.60 7.78 -4.44
N GLY A 18 -10.79 7.23 -5.33
CA GLY A 18 -11.06 7.20 -6.76
C GLY A 18 -12.12 6.15 -7.15
N PRO A 19 -12.48 6.07 -8.43
CA PRO A 19 -13.59 5.18 -8.87
C PRO A 19 -13.33 3.71 -8.60
N ASN A 20 -12.11 3.24 -8.78
CA ASN A 20 -11.76 1.84 -8.50
C ASN A 20 -11.75 1.56 -7.01
N ALA A 21 -11.21 2.47 -6.21
CA ALA A 21 -11.22 2.34 -4.76
C ALA A 21 -12.64 2.31 -4.22
N LYS A 22 -13.53 3.18 -4.71
CA LYS A 22 -14.95 3.19 -4.30
C LYS A 22 -15.62 1.84 -4.51
N ARG A 23 -15.36 1.21 -5.66
CA ARG A 23 -15.93 -0.10 -5.97
C ARG A 23 -15.43 -1.18 -5.02
N ILE A 24 -14.15 -1.18 -4.70
CA ILE A 24 -13.54 -2.15 -3.78
C ILE A 24 -14.03 -1.92 -2.36
N VAL A 25 -14.10 -0.66 -1.91
CA VAL A 25 -14.65 -0.32 -0.58
C VAL A 25 -16.09 -0.78 -0.43
N ALA A 26 -16.92 -0.59 -1.46
CA ALA A 26 -18.29 -1.08 -1.46
C ALA A 26 -18.35 -2.62 -1.31
N GLY A 27 -17.45 -3.34 -1.98
CA GLY A 27 -17.33 -4.80 -1.82
C GLY A 27 -16.86 -5.21 -0.42
N ASP A 28 -15.91 -4.48 0.13
CA ASP A 28 -15.42 -4.69 1.49
C ASP A 28 -16.56 -4.53 2.51
N ASP A 29 -17.34 -3.45 2.39
CA ASP A 29 -18.49 -3.20 3.25
C ASP A 29 -19.55 -4.30 3.16
N LYS A 30 -19.71 -4.88 1.98
CA LYS A 30 -20.73 -5.91 1.73
C LYS A 30 -20.30 -7.31 2.19
N TYR A 31 -19.03 -7.67 1.99
CA TYR A 31 -18.58 -9.06 2.12
C TYR A 31 -17.62 -9.32 3.28
N ILE A 32 -16.91 -8.30 3.78
CA ILE A 32 -15.89 -8.46 4.80
C ILE A 32 -16.44 -8.09 6.18
N SER A 33 -16.06 -8.84 7.20
CA SER A 33 -16.48 -8.58 8.57
C SER A 33 -16.09 -7.18 9.04
N PRO A 34 -17.00 -6.43 9.69
CA PRO A 34 -16.68 -5.12 10.26
C PRO A 34 -15.73 -5.20 11.46
N SER A 35 -15.42 -6.38 11.96
CA SER A 35 -14.40 -6.56 13.01
C SER A 35 -12.99 -6.22 12.50
N TYR A 36 -12.78 -6.23 11.18
CA TYR A 36 -11.57 -5.77 10.56
C TYR A 36 -11.71 -4.29 10.22
N THR A 37 -11.34 -3.44 11.16
CA THR A 37 -11.58 -1.99 11.05
C THR A 37 -10.72 -1.32 9.98
N ARG A 38 -11.32 -0.34 9.31
CA ARG A 38 -10.65 0.53 8.33
C ARG A 38 -10.73 1.96 8.83
N SER A 39 -9.61 2.67 8.82
CA SER A 39 -9.57 4.06 9.29
C SER A 39 -9.84 5.06 8.18
N TYR A 40 -9.56 4.68 6.93
CA TYR A 40 -9.72 5.56 5.76
C TYR A 40 -9.88 4.71 4.50
N PRO A 41 -10.46 5.27 3.43
CA PRO A 41 -10.80 4.51 2.23
C PRO A 41 -9.62 4.38 1.25
N LEU A 42 -8.47 4.00 1.74
CA LEU A 42 -7.30 3.71 0.91
C LEU A 42 -7.34 2.26 0.45
N VAL A 43 -7.28 2.04 -0.85
CA VAL A 43 -7.14 0.72 -1.44
C VAL A 43 -5.78 0.64 -2.10
N ALA A 44 -4.80 0.16 -1.35
CA ALA A 44 -3.42 0.06 -1.81
C ALA A 44 -3.28 -1.04 -2.87
N LYS A 45 -2.49 -0.74 -3.90
CA LYS A 45 -2.16 -1.68 -4.96
C LYS A 45 -0.74 -2.22 -4.79
N ARG A 46 0.20 -1.33 -4.54
CA ARG A 46 1.61 -1.67 -4.36
C ARG A 46 2.33 -0.57 -3.58
N GLY A 47 3.52 -0.91 -3.12
CA GLY A 47 4.36 0.05 -2.42
C GLY A 47 5.84 -0.24 -2.61
N ARG A 48 6.65 0.81 -2.51
CA ARG A 48 8.10 0.72 -2.52
C ARG A 48 8.68 1.84 -1.66
N GLY A 49 9.56 1.46 -0.73
CA GLY A 49 10.10 2.44 0.21
C GLY A 49 8.99 3.12 1.00
N VAL A 50 8.90 4.43 0.92
CA VAL A 50 7.89 5.23 1.62
C VAL A 50 6.64 5.49 0.77
N VAL A 51 6.63 5.08 -0.49
CA VAL A 51 5.54 5.39 -1.42
C VAL A 51 4.56 4.24 -1.53
N ILE A 52 3.28 4.55 -1.40
CA ILE A 52 2.16 3.65 -1.69
C ILE A 52 1.41 4.17 -2.92
N GLU A 53 1.14 3.29 -3.86
CA GLU A 53 0.25 3.55 -4.98
C GLU A 53 -1.09 2.87 -4.74
N ASP A 54 -2.18 3.62 -4.90
CA ASP A 54 -3.52 3.05 -4.80
C ASP A 54 -4.00 2.46 -6.13
N VAL A 55 -5.18 1.85 -6.12
CA VAL A 55 -5.75 1.20 -7.32
C VAL A 55 -6.18 2.18 -8.41
N ASP A 56 -6.22 3.46 -8.12
CA ASP A 56 -6.55 4.53 -9.09
C ASP A 56 -5.31 5.28 -9.58
N GLY A 57 -4.10 4.84 -9.17
CA GLY A 57 -2.84 5.42 -9.58
C GLY A 57 -2.40 6.63 -8.77
N ASN A 58 -3.06 6.93 -7.66
CA ASN A 58 -2.61 7.96 -6.74
C ASN A 58 -1.42 7.46 -5.91
N GLU A 59 -0.45 8.30 -5.69
CA GLU A 59 0.73 7.98 -4.89
C GLU A 59 0.75 8.81 -3.62
N PHE A 60 1.00 8.14 -2.52
CA PHE A 60 1.02 8.73 -1.18
C PHE A 60 2.32 8.40 -0.46
N PHE A 61 2.72 9.26 0.47
CA PHE A 61 3.73 8.89 1.45
C PHE A 61 3.09 8.14 2.61
N ASP A 62 3.72 7.02 2.96
CA ASP A 62 3.30 6.21 4.10
C ASP A 62 4.18 6.55 5.32
N PHE A 63 3.63 7.30 6.26
CA PHE A 63 4.31 7.65 7.50
C PHE A 63 3.91 6.75 8.68
N SER A 64 2.93 5.88 8.51
CA SER A 64 2.49 4.95 9.56
C SER A 64 3.10 3.56 9.43
N ALA A 65 3.51 3.18 8.22
CA ALA A 65 4.15 1.89 7.93
C ALA A 65 3.35 0.67 8.42
N GLY A 66 2.01 0.74 8.38
CA GLY A 66 1.17 -0.34 8.88
C GLY A 66 1.35 -0.55 10.39
N ILE A 67 1.43 0.53 11.15
CA ILE A 67 1.76 0.56 12.57
C ILE A 67 3.15 -0.06 12.77
N ALA A 68 4.14 0.52 12.08
CA ALA A 68 5.56 0.16 12.10
C ALA A 68 5.91 -1.24 11.54
N VAL A 69 4.98 -1.93 10.93
CA VAL A 69 5.25 -3.27 10.35
C VAL A 69 6.27 -3.18 9.21
N THR A 70 6.17 -2.16 8.37
CA THR A 70 7.09 -1.95 7.24
C THR A 70 8.10 -0.84 7.51
N SER A 71 8.68 -0.83 8.72
CA SER A 71 9.64 0.20 9.14
C SER A 71 10.91 0.24 8.29
N THR A 72 11.25 -0.83 7.60
CA THR A 72 12.35 -0.89 6.62
C THR A 72 11.98 -0.32 5.25
N GLY A 73 10.75 0.13 5.08
CA GLY A 73 10.17 0.49 3.79
C GLY A 73 9.43 -0.67 3.14
N HIS A 74 8.49 -0.33 2.27
CA HIS A 74 7.73 -1.34 1.53
C HIS A 74 8.63 -2.11 0.57
N CYS A 75 8.48 -3.42 0.55
CA CYS A 75 9.20 -4.33 -0.35
C CYS A 75 10.72 -4.23 -0.22
N HIS A 76 11.23 -4.08 1.01
CA HIS A 76 12.67 -4.13 1.24
C HIS A 76 13.24 -5.45 0.70
N PRO A 77 14.26 -5.43 -0.17
CA PRO A 77 14.71 -6.64 -0.87
C PRO A 77 15.10 -7.81 0.04
N GLU A 78 15.77 -7.52 1.15
CA GLU A 78 16.17 -8.56 2.10
C GLU A 78 14.97 -9.17 2.83
N VAL A 79 13.99 -8.36 3.17
CA VAL A 79 12.75 -8.84 3.81
C VAL A 79 11.94 -9.68 2.83
N VAL A 80 11.79 -9.21 1.58
CA VAL A 80 11.09 -9.96 0.53
C VAL A 80 11.75 -11.31 0.30
N ALA A 81 13.08 -11.36 0.19
CA ALA A 81 13.82 -12.60 -0.01
C ALA A 81 13.62 -13.58 1.16
N ALA A 82 13.63 -13.08 2.40
CA ALA A 82 13.40 -13.91 3.57
C ALA A 82 11.97 -14.49 3.59
N ILE A 83 10.97 -13.68 3.23
CA ILE A 83 9.57 -14.13 3.15
C ILE A 83 9.42 -15.21 2.06
N GLN A 84 9.99 -14.96 0.88
CA GLN A 84 9.93 -15.91 -0.24
C GLN A 84 10.54 -17.27 0.14
N LYS A 85 11.69 -17.25 0.81
CA LYS A 85 12.35 -18.46 1.28
C LYS A 85 11.49 -19.20 2.31
N GLN A 86 11.03 -18.50 3.33
CA GLN A 86 10.23 -19.09 4.40
C GLN A 86 8.88 -19.59 3.91
N ALA A 87 8.23 -18.89 2.99
CA ALA A 87 6.95 -19.29 2.44
C ALA A 87 7.04 -20.63 1.68
N GLY A 88 8.21 -20.97 1.13
CA GLY A 88 8.46 -22.28 0.52
C GLY A 88 8.62 -23.42 1.52
N GLU A 89 8.84 -23.11 2.79
CA GLU A 89 9.05 -24.09 3.84
C GLU A 89 7.85 -24.24 4.77
N LEU A 90 7.31 -23.12 5.25
CA LEU A 90 6.15 -23.10 6.15
C LEU A 90 5.53 -21.71 6.17
N ILE A 91 4.22 -21.63 5.92
CA ILE A 91 3.49 -20.36 5.92
C ILE A 91 2.90 -20.07 7.30
N HIS A 92 2.25 -21.03 7.91
CA HIS A 92 1.57 -20.86 9.20
C HIS A 92 1.52 -22.17 9.97
N MET A 93 1.49 -22.01 11.29
CA MET A 93 1.34 -23.16 12.18
C MET A 93 0.31 -22.87 13.26
#